data_100463e4dd6291c6c27a25d707d32b6a
#
_entry.id   100463e4dd6291c6c27a25d707d32b6a
#
_cell.length_a   1.000
_cell.length_b   1.000
_cell.length_c   1.000
_cell.angle_alpha   90.00
_cell.angle_beta   90.00
_cell.angle_gamma   90.00
#
_symmetry.space_group_name_H-M   'P 1'
#
loop_
_entity.id
_entity.type
_entity.pdbx_description
1 polymer ?
#
loop_
_entity_poly.entity_id
_entity_poly.type
_entity_poly.pdbx_seq_one_letter_code
_entity_poly.pdbx_strand_id
1 'polypeptide(L)'
;MKKRVLIYILSVFTLGCVSCGDFLDEYSQNQRYAETAQDLDELLRGECFMAFQSSYYVGNQETMSYSSGLSMNYPWLHVMDDDAEEFVSGGLPYTDSYPRNVLGSFYHWGADPFLTLENTQYKDNDWEKFYKNIGVLNSIIYMADDFRSKEKDIELLNRVEGEARFLRAGYYFLLVNIYGMPYCKATASKDAGIPLKTSEHVEDKYFSRSSVESVYSLIIADLQRAAVCLKG
;
A
#
# COMPACT_ATOMS: atom_id res chain seq x y z
N MET A 1 -39.13 -36.34 -44.42
CA MET A 1 -37.76 -36.57 -43.96
C MET A 1 -37.03 -35.28 -43.64
N LYS A 2 -37.03 -34.24 -44.44
CA LYS A 2 -36.25 -32.98 -44.21
C LYS A 2 -36.58 -32.24 -42.91
N LYS A 3 -37.84 -32.19 -42.47
CA LYS A 3 -38.22 -31.50 -41.19
C LYS A 3 -37.71 -32.21 -39.94
N ARG A 4 -37.66 -33.54 -39.94
CA ARG A 4 -37.15 -34.31 -38.79
C ARG A 4 -35.61 -34.17 -38.63
N VAL A 5 -34.89 -34.13 -39.73
CA VAL A 5 -33.45 -33.91 -39.73
C VAL A 5 -33.10 -32.51 -39.24
N LEU A 6 -33.89 -31.49 -39.58
CA LEU A 6 -33.69 -30.12 -39.11
C LEU A 6 -33.91 -29.99 -37.58
N ILE A 7 -34.89 -30.74 -37.03
CA ILE A 7 -35.13 -30.76 -35.57
C ILE A 7 -33.95 -31.42 -34.82
N TYR A 8 -33.38 -32.49 -35.36
CA TYR A 8 -32.19 -33.11 -34.73
C TYR A 8 -30.97 -32.25 -34.81
N ILE A 9 -30.74 -31.51 -35.89
CA ILE A 9 -29.64 -30.56 -36.02
C ILE A 9 -29.82 -29.40 -35.03
N LEU A 10 -31.05 -28.89 -34.88
CA LEU A 10 -31.34 -27.80 -33.93
C LEU A 10 -31.20 -28.26 -32.48
N SER A 11 -31.57 -29.51 -32.12
CA SER A 11 -31.43 -30.03 -30.77
C SER A 11 -29.97 -30.34 -30.41
N VAL A 12 -29.11 -30.71 -31.35
CA VAL A 12 -27.65 -30.89 -31.13
C VAL A 12 -26.97 -29.53 -30.92
N PHE A 13 -27.46 -28.48 -31.60
CA PHE A 13 -26.89 -27.14 -31.46
C PHE A 13 -27.25 -26.48 -30.11
N THR A 14 -28.41 -26.82 -29.52
CA THR A 14 -28.81 -26.30 -28.20
C THR A 14 -28.09 -27.03 -27.03
N LEU A 15 -27.59 -28.23 -27.22
CA LEU A 15 -26.79 -28.96 -26.22
C LEU A 15 -25.31 -28.52 -26.17
N GLY A 16 -24.84 -27.81 -27.20
CA GLY A 16 -23.46 -27.27 -27.22
C GLY A 16 -23.28 -25.95 -26.51
N CYS A 17 -24.35 -25.31 -25.98
CA CYS A 17 -24.28 -24.03 -25.30
C CYS A 17 -24.19 -24.14 -23.77
N VAL A 18 -23.88 -25.33 -23.21
CA VAL A 18 -23.47 -25.42 -21.82
C VAL A 18 -21.98 -25.06 -21.81
N SER A 19 -21.72 -23.76 -21.99
CA SER A 19 -20.41 -23.17 -21.77
C SER A 19 -20.05 -23.35 -20.30
N CYS A 20 -18.97 -24.06 -20.04
CA CYS A 20 -18.38 -24.09 -18.71
C CYS A 20 -18.14 -22.64 -18.27
N GLY A 21 -18.88 -22.17 -17.27
CA GLY A 21 -18.70 -20.83 -16.68
C GLY A 21 -17.26 -20.59 -16.23
N ASP A 22 -16.58 -21.64 -15.81
CA ASP A 22 -15.18 -21.63 -15.35
C ASP A 22 -14.14 -21.34 -16.45
N PHE A 23 -14.52 -21.44 -17.73
CA PHE A 23 -13.57 -21.15 -18.84
C PHE A 23 -13.41 -19.65 -19.09
N LEU A 24 -14.33 -18.84 -18.61
CA LEU A 24 -14.26 -17.36 -18.74
C LEU A 24 -13.78 -16.67 -17.46
N ASP A 25 -13.53 -17.40 -16.42
CA ASP A 25 -12.77 -16.87 -15.29
C ASP A 25 -11.32 -16.70 -15.77
N GLU A 26 -11.03 -15.48 -16.17
CA GLU A 26 -9.69 -15.04 -16.57
C GLU A 26 -8.78 -15.04 -15.33
N TYR A 27 -8.34 -16.23 -14.94
CA TYR A 27 -7.29 -16.37 -13.95
C TYR A 27 -6.02 -15.77 -14.54
N SER A 28 -5.60 -14.65 -14.02
CA SER A 28 -4.27 -14.12 -14.33
C SER A 28 -3.26 -15.24 -14.09
N GLN A 29 -2.64 -15.76 -15.14
CA GLN A 29 -1.71 -16.90 -15.08
C GLN A 29 -0.47 -16.62 -14.20
N ASN A 30 -0.33 -15.39 -13.73
CA ASN A 30 0.76 -14.94 -12.86
C ASN A 30 0.34 -14.70 -11.40
N GLN A 31 -0.92 -14.92 -11.03
CA GLN A 31 -1.34 -14.87 -9.62
C GLN A 31 -1.24 -16.27 -9.02
N ARG A 32 -0.14 -16.54 -8.33
CA ARG A 32 -0.11 -17.65 -7.37
C ARG A 32 -1.06 -17.31 -6.23
N TYR A 33 -2.13 -18.07 -6.11
CA TYR A 33 -2.98 -17.99 -4.90
C TYR A 33 -2.18 -18.52 -3.73
N ALA A 34 -2.14 -17.78 -2.63
CA ALA A 34 -1.62 -18.33 -1.39
C ALA A 34 -2.55 -19.46 -0.91
N GLU A 35 -1.98 -20.62 -0.61
CA GLU A 35 -2.70 -21.80 -0.15
C GLU A 35 -2.29 -22.19 1.28
N THR A 36 -1.18 -21.68 1.75
CA THR A 36 -0.56 -22.03 3.04
C THR A 36 -0.12 -20.78 3.81
N ALA A 37 0.12 -20.94 5.11
CA ALA A 37 0.73 -19.88 5.93
C ALA A 37 2.11 -19.45 5.41
N GLN A 38 2.87 -20.38 4.82
CA GLN A 38 4.16 -20.08 4.22
C GLN A 38 4.03 -19.17 2.99
N ASP A 39 3.03 -19.38 2.13
CA ASP A 39 2.78 -18.51 0.98
C ASP A 39 2.39 -17.10 1.44
N LEU A 40 1.62 -16.99 2.53
CA LEU A 40 1.28 -15.69 3.12
C LEU A 40 2.51 -14.99 3.70
N ASP A 41 3.43 -15.73 4.33
CA ASP A 41 4.69 -15.18 4.84
C ASP A 41 5.58 -14.64 3.71
N GLU A 42 5.67 -15.39 2.60
CA GLU A 42 6.41 -14.96 1.41
C GLU A 42 5.79 -13.69 0.79
N LEU A 43 4.46 -13.64 0.68
CA LEU A 43 3.73 -12.47 0.19
C LEU A 43 3.95 -11.25 1.11
N LEU A 44 3.87 -11.43 2.42
CA LEU A 44 4.11 -10.39 3.41
C LEU A 44 5.51 -9.80 3.26
N ARG A 45 6.53 -10.65 3.18
CA ARG A 45 7.93 -10.23 3.06
C ARG A 45 8.25 -9.60 1.71
N GLY A 46 7.64 -10.10 0.64
CA GLY A 46 7.91 -9.62 -0.72
C GLY A 46 7.25 -8.27 -1.04
N GLU A 47 6.04 -8.02 -0.53
CA GLU A 47 5.21 -6.91 -1.00
C GLU A 47 4.86 -5.87 0.09
N CYS A 48 4.94 -6.24 1.38
CA CYS A 48 4.31 -5.41 2.40
C CYS A 48 5.27 -4.58 3.24
N PHE A 49 6.55 -4.93 3.29
CA PHE A 49 7.51 -4.11 4.02
C PHE A 49 7.88 -2.86 3.23
N MET A 50 8.05 -1.75 3.93
CA MET A 50 8.64 -0.56 3.33
C MET A 50 10.03 -0.90 2.80
N ALA A 51 10.31 -0.49 1.57
CA ALA A 51 11.64 -0.60 1.03
C ALA A 51 12.59 0.26 1.87
N PHE A 52 13.33 -0.37 2.75
CA PHE A 52 14.40 0.26 3.51
C PHE A 52 15.63 0.30 2.60
N GLN A 53 15.67 1.27 1.71
CA GLN A 53 16.92 1.56 1.03
C GLN A 53 17.70 2.55 1.89
N SER A 54 18.67 2.01 2.59
CA SER A 54 19.77 2.83 3.05
C SER A 54 20.43 3.43 1.81
N SER A 55 20.35 4.74 1.64
CA SER A 55 21.19 5.45 0.69
C SER A 55 22.62 5.31 1.17
N TYR A 56 23.36 4.39 0.58
CA TYR A 56 24.79 4.36 0.75
C TYR A 56 25.37 5.56 0.00
N TYR A 57 25.81 6.56 0.72
CA TYR A 57 26.74 7.52 0.17
C TYR A 57 28.06 6.80 -0.05
N VAL A 58 28.25 6.27 -1.24
CA VAL A 58 29.54 5.70 -1.65
C VAL A 58 30.31 6.82 -2.33
N GLY A 59 31.17 7.47 -1.56
CA GLY A 59 32.07 8.48 -2.10
C GLY A 59 32.60 9.41 -1.00
N ASN A 60 33.76 9.98 -1.26
CA ASN A 60 34.26 11.12 -0.52
C ASN A 60 33.48 12.37 -0.93
N GLN A 61 33.59 13.44 -0.19
CA GLN A 61 32.83 14.69 -0.37
C GLN A 61 32.86 15.28 -1.80
N GLU A 62 33.76 14.82 -2.66
CA GLU A 62 33.95 15.31 -4.03
C GLU A 62 33.19 14.52 -5.10
N THR A 63 32.68 13.32 -4.76
CA THR A 63 32.00 12.44 -5.71
C THR A 63 30.73 11.85 -5.11
N MET A 64 29.81 12.68 -4.67
CA MET A 64 28.48 12.22 -4.28
C MET A 64 27.69 11.85 -5.54
N SER A 65 27.64 10.58 -5.87
CA SER A 65 26.77 10.06 -6.91
C SER A 65 25.43 9.68 -6.29
N TYR A 66 24.40 10.42 -6.64
CA TYR A 66 23.03 10.07 -6.29
C TYR A 66 22.58 8.90 -7.15
N SER A 67 22.48 7.72 -6.57
CA SER A 67 21.90 6.59 -7.28
C SER A 67 20.41 6.82 -7.46
N SER A 68 19.94 6.89 -8.70
CA SER A 68 18.54 7.04 -9.09
C SER A 68 17.61 5.87 -8.68
N GLY A 69 18.09 4.95 -7.85
CA GLY A 69 17.36 3.79 -7.34
C GLY A 69 16.76 3.96 -5.94
N LEU A 70 16.78 5.15 -5.37
CA LEU A 70 16.24 5.40 -4.04
C LEU A 70 14.71 5.50 -4.08
N SER A 71 14.04 4.44 -3.73
CA SER A 71 12.62 4.50 -3.38
C SER A 71 12.45 4.74 -1.87
N MET A 72 12.93 5.87 -1.38
CA MET A 72 12.55 6.31 -0.03
C MET A 72 11.08 6.70 -0.05
N ASN A 73 10.34 6.25 0.97
CA ASN A 73 8.99 6.74 1.19
C ASN A 73 9.08 8.07 1.93
N TYR A 74 8.33 9.06 1.46
CA TYR A 74 8.28 10.41 2.02
C TYR A 74 9.66 11.05 2.24
N PRO A 75 10.51 11.15 1.19
CA PRO A 75 11.86 11.68 1.33
C PRO A 75 11.88 13.13 1.85
N TRP A 76 10.80 13.86 1.62
CA TRP A 76 10.64 15.23 2.05
C TRP A 76 10.44 15.38 3.57
N LEU A 77 10.00 14.34 4.30
CA LEU A 77 9.93 14.40 5.77
C LEU A 77 11.31 14.62 6.39
N HIS A 78 12.37 14.07 5.78
CA HIS A 78 13.72 14.19 6.30
C HIS A 78 14.36 15.56 6.07
N VAL A 79 13.77 16.41 5.26
CA VAL A 79 14.27 17.79 5.03
C VAL A 79 13.40 18.85 5.71
N MET A 80 12.34 18.43 6.40
CA MET A 80 11.43 19.33 7.11
C MET A 80 11.70 19.41 8.61
N ASP A 81 12.64 18.62 9.12
CA ASP A 81 13.01 18.60 10.53
C ASP A 81 14.21 19.51 10.84
N ASP A 82 14.50 19.69 12.11
CA ASP A 82 15.60 20.54 12.60
C ASP A 82 16.97 19.91 12.44
N ASP A 83 17.04 18.64 12.02
CA ASP A 83 18.29 17.89 11.84
C ASP A 83 18.90 18.11 10.44
N ALA A 84 18.16 18.77 9.53
CA ALA A 84 18.61 19.08 8.18
C ALA A 84 19.04 20.54 8.04
N GLU A 85 20.28 20.76 7.60
CA GLU A 85 20.87 22.09 7.38
C GLU A 85 21.36 22.24 5.94
N GLU A 86 21.06 23.39 5.32
CA GLU A 86 21.64 23.71 4.01
C GLU A 86 23.11 24.11 4.17
N PHE A 87 24.00 23.26 3.73
CA PHE A 87 25.44 23.41 3.93
C PHE A 87 26.13 24.36 2.95
N VAL A 88 25.52 24.64 1.81
CA VAL A 88 26.11 25.47 0.76
C VAL A 88 25.25 26.69 0.49
N SER A 89 25.82 27.87 0.71
CA SER A 89 25.16 29.14 0.34
C SER A 89 24.89 29.18 -1.17
N GLY A 90 23.61 29.14 -1.54
CA GLY A 90 23.19 29.13 -2.94
C GLY A 90 22.38 27.91 -3.38
N GLY A 91 22.04 27.04 -2.48
CA GLY A 91 21.15 25.91 -2.71
C GLY A 91 21.84 24.56 -2.77
N LEU A 92 21.04 23.52 -2.80
CA LEU A 92 21.50 22.14 -2.94
C LEU A 92 22.47 22.02 -4.13
N PRO A 93 23.66 21.41 -3.97
CA PRO A 93 24.77 21.48 -4.93
C PRO A 93 24.52 20.79 -6.27
N TYR A 94 23.34 20.29 -6.49
CA TYR A 94 23.00 19.54 -7.69
C TYR A 94 22.22 20.43 -8.67
N THR A 95 22.87 20.77 -9.77
CA THR A 95 22.30 21.57 -10.87
C THR A 95 21.21 20.83 -11.63
N ASP A 96 21.10 19.55 -11.40
CA ASP A 96 20.19 18.71 -12.17
C ASP A 96 19.46 17.84 -11.19
N SER A 97 18.23 18.09 -10.91
CA SER A 97 17.52 16.97 -10.46
C SER A 97 16.39 17.14 -9.46
N TYR A 98 15.68 16.10 -9.48
CA TYR A 98 14.66 15.65 -8.58
C TYR A 98 14.85 16.08 -7.11
N PRO A 99 15.98 15.84 -6.40
CA PRO A 99 16.09 16.29 -5.02
C PRO A 99 15.91 17.79 -4.84
N ARG A 100 16.60 18.59 -5.63
CA ARG A 100 16.49 20.05 -5.51
C ARG A 100 15.09 20.56 -5.85
N ASN A 101 14.55 20.09 -6.96
CA ASN A 101 13.25 20.57 -7.43
C ASN A 101 12.10 20.09 -6.56
N VAL A 102 12.17 18.86 -6.06
CA VAL A 102 11.11 18.27 -5.25
C VAL A 102 11.28 18.62 -3.78
N LEU A 103 12.49 18.42 -3.22
CA LEU A 103 12.70 18.58 -1.79
C LEU A 103 12.87 20.07 -1.39
N GLY A 104 13.31 20.91 -2.32
CA GLY A 104 13.53 22.33 -2.03
C GLY A 104 12.27 23.06 -1.57
N SER A 105 11.12 22.79 -2.16
CA SER A 105 9.85 23.39 -1.74
C SER A 105 9.44 22.96 -0.33
N PHE A 106 9.71 21.71 0.06
CA PHE A 106 9.47 21.20 1.41
C PHE A 106 10.49 21.79 2.40
N TYR A 107 11.77 21.79 2.06
CA TYR A 107 12.83 22.34 2.89
C TYR A 107 12.60 23.83 3.23
N HIS A 108 12.17 24.62 2.25
CA HIS A 108 11.86 26.03 2.45
C HIS A 108 10.44 26.31 2.97
N TRP A 109 9.68 25.29 3.33
CA TRP A 109 8.29 25.42 3.81
C TRP A 109 7.42 26.24 2.86
N GLY A 110 7.53 25.96 1.56
CA GLY A 110 6.77 26.66 0.52
C GLY A 110 5.26 26.55 0.74
N ALA A 111 4.52 27.55 0.27
CA ALA A 111 3.06 27.60 0.41
C ALA A 111 2.35 26.43 -0.32
N ASP A 112 2.94 25.93 -1.39
CA ASP A 112 2.53 24.70 -2.08
C ASP A 112 3.75 23.78 -2.19
N PRO A 113 4.01 22.93 -1.19
CA PRO A 113 5.21 22.10 -1.18
C PRO A 113 5.22 21.02 -2.25
N PHE A 114 4.07 20.67 -2.83
CA PHE A 114 3.97 19.76 -3.98
C PHE A 114 4.18 20.44 -5.32
N LEU A 115 4.42 21.74 -5.32
CA LEU A 115 4.88 22.46 -6.50
C LEU A 115 6.41 22.55 -6.44
N THR A 116 7.10 22.04 -7.47
CA THR A 116 8.56 22.10 -7.54
C THR A 116 9.06 23.54 -7.66
N LEU A 117 10.34 23.78 -7.40
CA LEU A 117 10.95 25.10 -7.60
C LEU A 117 10.82 25.62 -9.05
N GLU A 118 10.57 24.72 -10.00
CA GLU A 118 10.32 25.06 -11.42
C GLU A 118 8.83 25.21 -11.76
N ASN A 119 7.94 25.30 -10.75
CA ASN A 119 6.49 25.37 -10.92
C ASN A 119 5.86 24.16 -11.64
N THR A 120 6.44 22.99 -11.54
CA THR A 120 5.85 21.75 -12.02
C THR A 120 5.23 20.96 -10.86
N GLN A 121 4.09 20.32 -11.10
CA GLN A 121 3.42 19.53 -10.07
C GLN A 121 4.25 18.28 -9.74
N TYR A 122 4.63 18.11 -8.48
CA TYR A 122 5.19 16.87 -7.98
C TYR A 122 4.08 15.85 -7.74
N LYS A 123 4.21 14.67 -8.34
CA LYS A 123 3.29 13.55 -8.08
C LYS A 123 3.76 12.80 -6.85
N ASP A 124 2.96 12.85 -5.80
CA ASP A 124 3.16 12.02 -4.60
C ASP A 124 2.77 10.56 -4.89
N ASN A 125 3.78 9.74 -5.18
CA ASN A 125 3.57 8.32 -5.43
C ASN A 125 3.44 7.50 -4.13
N ASP A 126 3.75 8.09 -2.97
CA ASP A 126 3.74 7.36 -1.70
C ASP A 126 2.32 7.04 -1.26
N TRP A 127 1.36 7.94 -1.52
CA TRP A 127 -0.06 7.65 -1.33
C TRP A 127 -0.49 6.36 -2.03
N GLU A 128 -0.17 6.21 -3.31
CA GLU A 128 -0.54 5.03 -4.11
C GLU A 128 0.16 3.77 -3.60
N LYS A 129 1.46 3.84 -3.29
CA LYS A 129 2.23 2.72 -2.75
C LYS A 129 1.66 2.21 -1.43
N PHE A 130 1.36 3.13 -0.51
CA PHE A 130 0.83 2.75 0.81
C PHE A 130 -0.54 2.07 0.69
N TYR A 131 -1.45 2.58 -0.15
CA TYR A 131 -2.73 1.92 -0.38
C TYR A 131 -2.60 0.59 -1.13
N LYS A 132 -1.61 0.44 -2.02
CA LYS A 132 -1.28 -0.87 -2.62
C LYS A 132 -0.89 -1.86 -1.52
N ASN A 133 0.05 -1.48 -0.65
CA ASN A 133 0.49 -2.34 0.45
C ASN A 133 -0.66 -2.67 1.41
N ILE A 134 -1.50 -1.70 1.76
CA ILE A 134 -2.71 -1.92 2.57
C ILE A 134 -3.64 -2.93 1.88
N GLY A 135 -3.79 -2.88 0.57
CA GLY A 135 -4.58 -3.85 -0.19
C GLY A 135 -4.04 -5.28 -0.03
N VAL A 136 -2.73 -5.47 -0.16
CA VAL A 136 -2.09 -6.79 0.05
C VAL A 136 -2.24 -7.24 1.50
N LEU A 137 -2.04 -6.34 2.48
CA LEU A 137 -2.23 -6.66 3.90
C LEU A 137 -3.66 -7.06 4.24
N ASN A 138 -4.65 -6.42 3.62
CA ASN A 138 -6.06 -6.82 3.77
C ASN A 138 -6.29 -8.25 3.27
N SER A 139 -5.71 -8.60 2.12
CA SER A 139 -5.80 -9.96 1.56
C SER A 139 -5.13 -10.99 2.48
N ILE A 140 -3.95 -10.68 3.03
CA ILE A 140 -3.25 -11.56 3.98
C ILE A 140 -4.10 -11.78 5.24
N ILE A 141 -4.64 -10.70 5.83
CA ILE A 141 -5.47 -10.78 7.04
C ILE A 141 -6.73 -11.62 6.80
N TYR A 142 -7.38 -11.43 5.65
CA TYR A 142 -8.56 -12.21 5.26
C TYR A 142 -8.23 -13.69 5.08
N MET A 143 -7.17 -14.00 4.31
CA MET A 143 -6.75 -15.39 4.07
C MET A 143 -6.24 -16.07 5.34
N ALA A 144 -5.57 -15.35 6.24
CA ALA A 144 -5.15 -15.90 7.53
C ALA A 144 -6.34 -16.37 8.37
N ASP A 145 -7.45 -15.66 8.30
CA ASP A 145 -8.68 -16.04 8.99
C ASP A 145 -9.32 -17.29 8.36
N ASP A 146 -9.38 -17.36 7.02
CA ASP A 146 -9.88 -18.55 6.29
C ASP A 146 -9.00 -19.78 6.51
N PHE A 147 -7.67 -19.62 6.57
CA PHE A 147 -6.73 -20.73 6.78
C PHE A 147 -6.74 -21.27 8.19
N ARG A 148 -7.24 -20.55 9.16
CA ARG A 148 -7.19 -20.92 10.59
C ARG A 148 -7.75 -22.30 10.90
N SER A 149 -8.73 -22.77 10.14
CA SER A 149 -9.31 -24.10 10.30
C SER A 149 -8.59 -25.21 9.53
N LYS A 150 -7.73 -24.87 8.58
CA LYS A 150 -7.09 -25.79 7.63
C LYS A 150 -5.59 -25.91 7.87
N GLU A 151 -4.96 -24.84 8.37
CA GLU A 151 -3.51 -24.74 8.53
C GLU A 151 -3.03 -25.55 9.73
N LYS A 152 -1.89 -26.21 9.55
CA LYS A 152 -1.25 -27.00 10.60
C LYS A 152 -0.29 -26.16 11.43
N ASP A 153 0.38 -25.21 10.79
CA ASP A 153 1.31 -24.30 11.44
C ASP A 153 0.58 -23.03 11.90
N ILE A 154 -0.15 -23.18 13.00
CA ILE A 154 -0.91 -22.07 13.60
C ILE A 154 0.01 -20.99 14.17
N GLU A 155 1.22 -21.34 14.60
CA GLU A 155 2.21 -20.38 15.11
C GLU A 155 2.67 -19.45 13.99
N LEU A 156 3.06 -20.01 12.84
CA LEU A 156 3.41 -19.24 11.67
C LEU A 156 2.24 -18.36 11.20
N LEU A 157 1.03 -18.92 11.14
CA LEU A 157 -0.17 -18.19 10.71
C LEU A 157 -0.48 -17.01 11.66
N ASN A 158 -0.35 -17.20 12.97
CA ASN A 158 -0.53 -16.13 13.95
C ASN A 158 0.54 -15.04 13.77
N ARG A 159 1.82 -15.42 13.57
CA ARG A 159 2.89 -14.46 13.31
C ARG A 159 2.58 -13.62 12.07
N VAL A 160 2.22 -14.24 10.97
CA VAL A 160 1.91 -13.56 9.70
C VAL A 160 0.70 -12.62 9.85
N GLU A 161 -0.39 -13.07 10.49
CA GLU A 161 -1.54 -12.20 10.79
C GLU A 161 -1.12 -11.00 11.66
N GLY A 162 -0.34 -11.27 12.71
CA GLY A 162 0.12 -10.24 13.64
C GLY A 162 0.99 -9.18 12.96
N GLU A 163 1.96 -9.61 12.17
CA GLU A 163 2.83 -8.72 11.39
C GLU A 163 2.03 -7.92 10.36
N ALA A 164 1.08 -8.56 9.65
CA ALA A 164 0.24 -7.88 8.67
C ALA A 164 -0.61 -6.78 9.30
N ARG A 165 -1.21 -7.04 10.45
CA ARG A 165 -1.99 -6.04 11.19
C ARG A 165 -1.12 -4.91 11.74
N PHE A 166 0.05 -5.24 12.25
CA PHE A 166 1.01 -4.24 12.72
C PHE A 166 1.43 -3.28 11.59
N LEU A 167 1.80 -3.83 10.43
CA LEU A 167 2.17 -3.04 9.26
C LEU A 167 1.00 -2.18 8.75
N ARG A 168 -0.22 -2.74 8.69
CA ARG A 168 -1.40 -1.99 8.27
C ARG A 168 -1.71 -0.81 9.20
N ALA A 169 -1.60 -1.03 10.50
CA ALA A 169 -1.72 0.02 11.49
C ALA A 169 -0.67 1.11 11.30
N GLY A 170 0.60 0.73 11.06
CA GLY A 170 1.69 1.64 10.78
C GLY A 170 1.46 2.48 9.52
N TYR A 171 0.97 1.87 8.45
CA TYR A 171 0.65 2.60 7.21
C TYR A 171 -0.51 3.58 7.39
N TYR A 172 -1.58 3.18 8.05
CA TYR A 172 -2.66 4.10 8.37
C TYR A 172 -2.24 5.22 9.30
N PHE A 173 -1.34 4.94 10.25
CA PHE A 173 -0.79 5.97 11.13
C PHE A 173 0.02 7.02 10.35
N LEU A 174 0.89 6.60 9.44
CA LEU A 174 1.63 7.53 8.58
C LEU A 174 0.69 8.35 7.70
N LEU A 175 -0.24 7.68 7.01
CA LEU A 175 -1.19 8.34 6.11
C LEU A 175 -2.06 9.38 6.84
N VAL A 176 -2.58 9.07 8.04
CA VAL A 176 -3.44 10.01 8.75
C VAL A 176 -2.68 11.21 9.28
N ASN A 177 -1.42 11.03 9.69
CA ASN A 177 -0.60 12.13 10.17
C ASN A 177 -0.09 13.04 9.04
N ILE A 178 0.08 12.51 7.82
CA ILE A 178 0.54 13.27 6.67
C ILE A 178 -0.64 13.98 5.98
N TYR A 179 -1.75 13.27 5.78
CA TYR A 179 -2.83 13.75 4.90
C TYR A 179 -4.15 14.05 5.63
N GLY A 180 -4.27 13.69 6.90
CA GLY A 180 -5.44 13.96 7.72
C GLY A 180 -5.33 15.27 8.51
N MET A 181 -6.43 15.64 9.15
CA MET A 181 -6.38 16.70 10.15
C MET A 181 -5.69 16.19 11.43
N PRO A 182 -4.96 17.07 12.16
CA PRO A 182 -4.36 16.70 13.43
C PRO A 182 -5.39 16.14 14.41
N TYR A 183 -5.01 15.13 15.19
CA TYR A 183 -5.91 14.54 16.17
C TYR A 183 -6.25 15.54 17.28
N CYS A 184 -7.52 15.85 17.41
CA CYS A 184 -8.06 16.59 18.55
C CYS A 184 -9.27 15.83 19.11
N LYS A 185 -9.21 15.43 20.37
CA LYS A 185 -10.28 14.62 21.01
C LYS A 185 -11.67 15.23 20.88
N ALA A 186 -11.78 16.55 20.89
CA ALA A 186 -13.06 17.25 20.80
C ALA A 186 -13.68 17.23 19.41
N THR A 187 -12.88 17.08 18.34
CA THR A 187 -13.31 17.25 16.96
C THR A 187 -13.01 16.04 16.08
N ALA A 188 -12.19 15.08 16.54
CA ALA A 188 -11.71 13.93 15.76
C ALA A 188 -12.82 13.12 15.06
N SER A 189 -14.02 13.06 15.63
CA SER A 189 -15.18 12.39 15.03
C SER A 189 -15.75 13.09 13.80
N LYS A 190 -15.38 14.37 13.59
CA LYS A 190 -15.83 15.21 12.47
C LYS A 190 -14.68 15.61 11.56
N ASP A 191 -13.46 15.63 12.08
CA ASP A 191 -12.27 16.02 11.34
C ASP A 191 -11.98 15.02 10.22
N ALA A 192 -11.62 15.55 9.04
CA ALA A 192 -11.32 14.74 7.89
C ALA A 192 -10.00 13.97 8.07
N GLY A 193 -10.08 12.67 8.16
CA GLY A 193 -8.93 11.77 8.13
C GLY A 193 -8.57 11.34 6.71
N ILE A 194 -8.46 10.05 6.50
CA ILE A 194 -8.10 9.42 5.24
C ILE A 194 -9.12 8.34 4.88
N PRO A 195 -9.20 7.89 3.62
CA PRO A 195 -10.02 6.76 3.26
C PRO A 195 -9.60 5.48 4.00
N LEU A 196 -10.56 4.77 4.55
CA LEU A 196 -10.35 3.44 5.13
C LEU A 196 -10.80 2.37 4.14
N LYS A 197 -9.88 1.52 3.71
CA LYS A 197 -10.12 0.32 2.93
C LYS A 197 -9.67 -0.88 3.73
N THR A 198 -10.62 -1.72 4.14
CA THR A 198 -10.35 -2.91 4.95
C THR A 198 -10.75 -4.21 4.25
N SER A 199 -11.41 -4.10 3.08
CA SER A 199 -11.76 -5.26 2.26
C SER A 199 -10.56 -5.76 1.47
N GLU A 200 -10.51 -7.06 1.24
CA GLU A 200 -9.50 -7.74 0.41
C GLU A 200 -9.76 -7.54 -1.09
N HIS A 201 -11.01 -7.29 -1.48
CA HIS A 201 -11.39 -7.16 -2.88
C HIS A 201 -10.99 -5.82 -3.49
N VAL A 202 -10.67 -5.83 -4.78
CA VAL A 202 -10.59 -4.60 -5.57
C VAL A 202 -12.02 -4.09 -5.78
N GLU A 203 -12.28 -2.87 -5.34
CA GLU A 203 -13.59 -2.25 -5.45
C GLU A 203 -13.51 -1.06 -6.43
N ASP A 204 -14.33 -1.10 -7.47
CA ASP A 204 -14.45 0.03 -8.40
C ASP A 204 -15.42 1.08 -7.82
N LYS A 205 -14.93 1.79 -6.80
CA LYS A 205 -15.68 2.88 -6.17
C LYS A 205 -14.75 3.98 -5.66
N TYR A 206 -15.30 5.18 -5.56
CA TYR A 206 -14.62 6.28 -4.87
C TYR A 206 -14.77 6.14 -3.36
N PHE A 207 -13.65 6.14 -2.67
CA PHE A 207 -13.62 6.14 -1.21
C PHE A 207 -13.61 7.58 -0.70
N SER A 208 -14.57 7.92 0.15
CA SER A 208 -14.55 9.19 0.88
C SER A 208 -13.56 9.12 2.06
N ARG A 209 -13.13 10.28 2.55
CA ARG A 209 -12.35 10.35 3.79
C ARG A 209 -13.20 9.90 4.97
N SER A 210 -12.66 9.03 5.79
CA SER A 210 -13.20 8.68 7.09
C SER A 210 -12.81 9.73 8.13
N SER A 211 -13.47 9.77 9.28
CA SER A 211 -13.05 10.66 10.34
C SER A 211 -11.71 10.24 10.94
N VAL A 212 -10.97 11.21 11.47
CA VAL A 212 -9.71 10.96 12.21
C VAL A 212 -9.92 9.92 13.32
N GLU A 213 -11.01 10.03 14.08
CA GLU A 213 -11.37 9.06 15.12
C GLU A 213 -11.51 7.64 14.57
N SER A 214 -12.19 7.47 13.43
CA SER A 214 -12.37 6.14 12.81
C SER A 214 -11.04 5.54 12.38
N VAL A 215 -10.13 6.36 11.86
CA VAL A 215 -8.80 5.89 11.45
C VAL A 215 -8.00 5.42 12.67
N TYR A 216 -7.93 6.22 13.73
CA TYR A 216 -7.22 5.82 14.96
C TYR A 216 -7.87 4.62 15.65
N SER A 217 -9.19 4.48 15.57
CA SER A 217 -9.90 3.31 16.11
C SER A 217 -9.48 2.03 15.39
N LEU A 218 -9.33 2.05 14.06
CA LEU A 218 -8.81 0.92 13.30
C LEU A 218 -7.34 0.62 13.65
N ILE A 219 -6.50 1.66 13.73
CA ILE A 219 -5.09 1.51 14.11
C ILE A 219 -4.97 0.79 15.46
N ILE A 220 -5.72 1.24 16.46
CA ILE A 220 -5.69 0.66 17.81
C ILE A 220 -6.19 -0.80 17.78
N ALA A 221 -7.28 -1.08 17.06
CA ALA A 221 -7.81 -2.43 16.95
C ALA A 221 -6.81 -3.39 16.30
N ASP A 222 -6.14 -2.97 15.22
CA ASP A 222 -5.12 -3.76 14.56
C ASP A 222 -3.90 -4.00 15.47
N LEU A 223 -3.41 -2.97 16.19
CA LEU A 223 -2.30 -3.13 17.13
C LEU A 223 -2.66 -4.07 18.30
N GLN A 224 -3.86 -3.98 18.84
CA GLN A 224 -4.34 -4.87 19.90
C GLN A 224 -4.39 -6.32 19.42
N ARG A 225 -4.91 -6.55 18.22
CA ARG A 225 -4.96 -7.90 17.64
C ARG A 225 -3.55 -8.41 17.29
N ALA A 226 -2.69 -7.57 16.72
CA ALA A 226 -1.29 -7.91 16.47
C ALA A 226 -0.57 -8.34 17.76
N ALA A 227 -0.77 -7.60 18.86
CA ALA A 227 -0.19 -7.94 20.15
C ALA A 227 -0.67 -9.30 20.70
N VAL A 228 -1.89 -9.70 20.38
CA VAL A 228 -2.39 -11.05 20.75
C VAL A 228 -1.75 -12.12 19.87
N CYS A 229 -1.65 -11.89 18.57
CA CYS A 229 -1.09 -12.84 17.61
C CYS A 229 0.41 -13.08 17.80
N LEU A 230 1.16 -12.06 18.20
CA LEU A 230 2.62 -12.09 18.35
C LEU A 230 3.10 -12.48 19.76
N LYS A 231 2.18 -12.67 20.71
CA LYS A 231 2.50 -13.28 22.00
C LYS A 231 2.56 -14.79 21.81
N GLY A 232 3.70 -15.29 21.38
CA GLY A 232 4.01 -16.70 21.37
C GLY A 232 4.21 -17.25 22.78
#